data_50821bd20977f93559298bdb921760b1
#
_entry.id   50821bd20977f93559298bdb921760b1
#
_cell.length_a   1.000
_cell.length_b   1.000
_cell.length_c   1.000
_cell.angle_alpha   90.00
_cell.angle_beta   90.00
_cell.angle_gamma   90.00
#
_symmetry.space_group_name_H-M   'P 1'
#
loop_
_entity.id
_entity.type
_entity.pdbx_description
1 polymer ?
#
loop_
_entity_poly.entity_id
_entity_poly.type
_entity_poly.pdbx_seq_one_letter_code
_entity_poly.pdbx_strand_id
1 'polypeptide(L)'
;MPRPRYAPSVASRRVPNAPDLLASYRKAGQASADAAGEAIGEHVAGASAAFFDVDNTIMRGASIFHLAVGLARRHYFSGHEVWGFGVKQLRFVLSGAENLEDMASATTAALSFVEGRRVDELLALGEEIFDDSMVDKLIPGSLALAQGHLDAGQEVWLVTATPVEVARLLARRLGLTGALGTVSEIEDGKYTGRLVGPPLHGLAKAEAVHALAAREGLDLSQCWAYSDSANDIPMLSAVGHPVAVNPDATLRAHARDNDWKIRDFRRREQVKRFALPALSGASGIAAGLAVGYAIGRARTS
;
A
#
# COMPACT_ATOMS: atom_id res chain seq x y z
N MET A 1 57.49 22.51 10.04
CA MET A 1 56.50 21.46 9.71
C MET A 1 55.12 22.11 9.52
N PRO A 2 54.56 22.14 8.30
CA PRO A 2 53.24 22.73 8.09
C PRO A 2 52.15 21.66 8.35
N ARG A 3 51.09 22.05 9.07
CA ARG A 3 49.91 21.25 9.37
C ARG A 3 49.03 21.12 8.11
N PRO A 4 48.47 19.94 7.77
CA PRO A 4 47.53 19.84 6.68
C PRO A 4 46.18 20.44 7.07
N ARG A 5 45.70 21.41 6.30
CA ARG A 5 44.32 21.89 6.34
C ARG A 5 43.43 20.90 5.58
N TYR A 6 42.74 20.03 6.26
CA TYR A 6 41.62 19.30 5.70
C TYR A 6 40.35 20.06 6.11
N ALA A 7 39.76 20.77 5.19
CA ALA A 7 38.39 21.24 5.28
C ALA A 7 37.51 20.30 4.47
N PRO A 8 36.58 19.52 5.07
CA PRO A 8 35.56 18.86 4.30
C PRO A 8 34.57 19.92 3.83
N SER A 9 34.46 20.08 2.51
CA SER A 9 33.37 20.81 1.86
C SER A 9 32.05 20.12 2.21
N VAL A 10 31.37 20.64 3.22
CA VAL A 10 29.95 20.35 3.43
C VAL A 10 29.22 21.06 2.27
N ALA A 11 28.96 20.32 1.19
CA ALA A 11 28.01 20.76 0.19
C ALA A 11 26.68 21.02 0.93
N SER A 12 26.34 22.28 1.12
CA SER A 12 25.05 22.67 1.70
C SER A 12 23.95 22.14 0.78
N ARG A 13 23.32 21.03 1.19
CA ARG A 13 22.09 20.58 0.55
C ARG A 13 21.10 21.72 0.72
N ARG A 14 20.79 22.44 -0.37
CA ARG A 14 19.70 23.42 -0.40
C ARG A 14 18.44 22.69 0.06
N VAL A 15 17.82 23.14 1.11
CA VAL A 15 16.45 22.73 1.46
C VAL A 15 15.58 23.20 0.28
N PRO A 16 14.87 22.29 -0.41
CA PRO A 16 14.04 22.67 -1.54
C PRO A 16 13.01 23.70 -1.09
N ASN A 17 12.79 24.75 -1.89
CA ASN A 17 11.70 25.69 -1.60
C ASN A 17 10.34 25.04 -1.96
N ALA A 18 9.23 25.58 -1.46
CA ALA A 18 7.90 25.02 -1.67
C ALA A 18 7.52 24.85 -3.17
N PRO A 19 7.84 25.76 -4.10
CA PRO A 19 7.64 25.56 -5.53
C PRO A 19 8.42 24.39 -6.11
N ASP A 20 9.69 24.19 -5.70
CA ASP A 20 10.52 23.06 -6.17
C ASP A 20 10.00 21.72 -5.69
N LEU A 21 9.52 21.67 -4.45
CA LEU A 21 8.85 20.47 -3.89
C LEU A 21 7.58 20.13 -4.67
N LEU A 22 6.73 21.12 -4.92
CA LEU A 22 5.50 20.89 -5.67
C LEU A 22 5.79 20.43 -7.11
N ALA A 23 6.79 21.03 -7.77
CA ALA A 23 7.22 20.59 -9.10
C ALA A 23 7.74 19.14 -9.09
N SER A 24 8.44 18.73 -8.03
CA SER A 24 8.92 17.35 -7.89
C SER A 24 7.78 16.34 -7.68
N TYR A 25 6.77 16.70 -6.91
CA TYR A 25 5.58 15.86 -6.72
C TYR A 25 4.77 15.72 -8.02
N ARG A 26 4.58 16.81 -8.78
CA ARG A 26 3.96 16.75 -10.11
C ARG A 26 4.73 15.85 -11.06
N LYS A 27 6.06 15.95 -11.08
CA LYS A 27 6.90 15.06 -11.89
C LYS A 27 6.68 13.60 -11.52
N ALA A 28 6.65 13.26 -10.22
CA ALA A 28 6.38 11.91 -9.77
C ALA A 28 4.97 11.44 -10.16
N GLY A 29 3.97 12.31 -9.98
CA GLY A 29 2.58 12.04 -10.37
C GLY A 29 2.42 11.77 -11.85
N GLN A 30 3.00 12.62 -12.70
CA GLN A 30 2.97 12.46 -14.16
C GLN A 30 3.68 11.16 -14.58
N ALA A 31 4.89 10.91 -14.07
CA ALA A 31 5.62 9.68 -14.36
C ALA A 31 4.83 8.43 -13.95
N SER A 32 4.12 8.48 -12.81
CA SER A 32 3.27 7.38 -12.36
C SER A 32 2.08 7.15 -13.29
N ALA A 33 1.40 8.22 -13.70
CA ALA A 33 0.30 8.13 -14.66
C ALA A 33 0.77 7.58 -16.02
N ASP A 34 1.93 8.04 -16.53
CA ASP A 34 2.50 7.55 -17.78
C ASP A 34 2.90 6.06 -17.68
N ALA A 35 3.50 5.67 -16.54
CA ALA A 35 3.91 4.29 -16.28
C ALA A 35 2.73 3.34 -15.95
N ALA A 36 1.55 3.86 -15.61
CA ALA A 36 0.37 3.03 -15.37
C ALA A 36 -0.01 2.21 -16.62
N GLY A 37 0.39 2.68 -17.81
CA GLY A 37 0.08 2.03 -19.08
C GLY A 37 -1.39 2.18 -19.46
N GLU A 38 -1.82 1.39 -20.43
CA GLU A 38 -3.24 1.28 -20.79
C GLU A 38 -4.02 0.54 -19.71
N ALA A 39 -5.28 0.87 -19.54
CA ALA A 39 -6.19 0.17 -18.64
C ALA A 39 -6.22 -1.33 -18.98
N ILE A 40 -6.29 -2.16 -17.94
CA ILE A 40 -6.43 -3.62 -18.13
C ILE A 40 -7.91 -3.89 -18.44
N GLY A 41 -8.21 -4.24 -19.71
CA GLY A 41 -9.57 -4.52 -20.16
C GLY A 41 -10.10 -3.49 -21.16
N GLU A 42 -11.36 -3.66 -21.60
CA GLU A 42 -12.02 -2.69 -22.47
C GLU A 42 -12.24 -1.39 -21.66
N HIS A 43 -11.61 -0.32 -22.14
CA HIS A 43 -11.80 1.02 -21.60
C HIS A 43 -13.20 1.50 -21.99
N VAL A 44 -14.14 1.36 -21.09
CA VAL A 44 -15.40 2.10 -21.20
C VAL A 44 -15.07 3.49 -20.70
N ALA A 45 -14.99 4.47 -21.60
CA ALA A 45 -14.80 5.88 -21.25
C ALA A 45 -15.93 6.31 -20.30
N GLY A 46 -15.74 6.00 -19.03
CA GLY A 46 -16.61 6.35 -17.93
C GLY A 46 -16.10 7.67 -17.32
N ALA A 47 -17.00 8.58 -17.01
CA ALA A 47 -16.64 9.85 -16.38
C ALA A 47 -16.11 9.69 -14.95
N SER A 48 -16.01 8.47 -14.40
CA SER A 48 -15.68 8.26 -12.98
C SER A 48 -14.88 6.99 -12.72
N ALA A 49 -14.02 7.06 -11.71
CA ALA A 49 -13.18 5.97 -11.24
C ALA A 49 -13.13 5.89 -9.70
N ALA A 50 -12.62 4.78 -9.18
CA ALA A 50 -12.34 4.61 -7.77
C ALA A 50 -10.83 4.37 -7.55
N PHE A 51 -10.22 5.17 -6.70
CA PHE A 51 -8.81 5.14 -6.35
C PHE A 51 -8.63 4.51 -4.98
N PHE A 52 -7.88 3.43 -4.89
CA PHE A 52 -7.64 2.72 -3.64
C PHE A 52 -6.16 2.80 -3.25
N ASP A 53 -5.89 3.30 -2.05
CA ASP A 53 -4.62 3.01 -1.41
C ASP A 53 -4.48 1.50 -1.18
N VAL A 54 -3.25 1.00 -1.06
CA VAL A 54 -2.97 -0.43 -0.92
C VAL A 54 -2.73 -0.84 0.53
N ASP A 55 -1.78 -0.18 1.19
CA ASP A 55 -1.25 -0.60 2.48
C ASP A 55 -2.25 -0.31 3.60
N ASN A 56 -2.72 -1.33 4.34
CA ASN A 56 -3.82 -1.32 5.30
C ASN A 56 -5.21 -0.90 4.76
N THR A 57 -5.31 -0.59 3.47
CA THR A 57 -6.57 -0.30 2.77
C THR A 57 -7.06 -1.51 1.98
N ILE A 58 -6.31 -1.99 0.97
CA ILE A 58 -6.60 -3.23 0.21
C ILE A 58 -6.04 -4.46 0.91
N MET A 59 -4.84 -4.35 1.49
CA MET A 59 -4.18 -5.44 2.19
C MET A 59 -3.64 -5.01 3.55
N ARG A 60 -3.48 -5.97 4.47
CA ARG A 60 -2.92 -5.71 5.81
C ARG A 60 -1.41 -5.60 5.75
N GLY A 61 -0.88 -4.55 6.36
CA GLY A 61 0.55 -4.24 6.39
C GLY A 61 1.03 -3.61 5.10
N ALA A 62 2.34 -3.36 5.02
CA ALA A 62 2.96 -2.74 3.86
C ALA A 62 3.25 -3.77 2.77
N SER A 63 2.74 -3.53 1.56
CA SER A 63 2.91 -4.40 0.38
C SER A 63 4.38 -4.60 0.04
N ILE A 64 5.18 -3.54 0.11
CA ILE A 64 6.64 -3.60 -0.11
C ILE A 64 7.35 -4.47 0.92
N PHE A 65 6.87 -4.50 2.17
CA PHE A 65 7.45 -5.36 3.21
C PHE A 65 7.17 -6.85 2.93
N HIS A 66 5.95 -7.19 2.53
CA HIS A 66 5.59 -8.56 2.15
C HIS A 66 6.40 -9.04 0.95
N LEU A 67 6.60 -8.17 -0.04
CA LEU A 67 7.48 -8.45 -1.18
C LEU A 67 8.92 -8.69 -0.71
N ALA A 68 9.49 -7.80 0.10
CA ALA A 68 10.87 -7.91 0.58
C ALA A 68 11.10 -9.20 1.39
N VAL A 69 10.17 -9.58 2.25
CA VAL A 69 10.22 -10.85 3.01
C VAL A 69 10.13 -12.06 2.06
N GLY A 70 9.26 -12.01 1.06
CA GLY A 70 9.12 -13.04 0.05
C GLY A 70 10.40 -13.25 -0.78
N LEU A 71 11.03 -12.15 -1.21
CA LEU A 71 12.31 -12.14 -1.92
C LEU A 71 13.45 -12.70 -1.05
N ALA A 72 13.50 -12.28 0.23
CA ALA A 72 14.51 -12.79 1.17
C ALA A 72 14.38 -14.31 1.39
N ARG A 73 13.17 -14.84 1.51
CA ARG A 73 12.90 -16.29 1.64
C ARG A 73 13.34 -17.09 0.42
N ARG A 74 13.34 -16.47 -0.76
CA ARG A 74 13.78 -17.06 -2.03
C ARG A 74 15.26 -16.83 -2.31
N HIS A 75 16.02 -16.36 -1.32
CA HIS A 75 17.45 -16.07 -1.44
C HIS A 75 17.79 -15.08 -2.58
N TYR A 76 16.85 -14.22 -2.95
CA TYR A 76 17.07 -13.18 -3.95
C TYR A 76 18.12 -12.16 -3.49
N PHE A 77 18.25 -11.98 -2.18
CA PHE A 77 19.27 -11.15 -1.54
C PHE A 77 20.32 -12.05 -0.88
N SER A 78 21.59 -11.63 -0.92
CA SER A 78 22.64 -12.28 -0.15
C SER A 78 22.41 -12.10 1.38
N GLY A 79 22.91 -13.02 2.20
CA GLY A 79 22.75 -12.95 3.65
C GLY A 79 23.31 -11.64 4.26
N HIS A 80 24.38 -11.08 3.66
CA HIS A 80 24.96 -9.80 4.08
C HIS A 80 24.03 -8.60 3.76
N GLU A 81 23.36 -8.61 2.60
CA GLU A 81 22.39 -7.60 2.21
C GLU A 81 21.18 -7.63 3.16
N VAL A 82 20.64 -8.81 3.46
CA VAL A 82 19.52 -9.00 4.40
C VAL A 82 19.87 -8.51 5.80
N TRP A 83 21.07 -8.80 6.29
CA TRP A 83 21.54 -8.32 7.60
C TRP A 83 21.62 -6.80 7.65
N GLY A 84 22.21 -6.16 6.64
CA GLY A 84 22.32 -4.70 6.54
C GLY A 84 20.95 -3.99 6.56
N PHE A 85 19.95 -4.56 5.85
CA PHE A 85 18.58 -4.07 5.84
C PHE A 85 17.89 -4.27 7.20
N GLY A 86 18.00 -5.47 7.78
CA GLY A 86 17.38 -5.80 9.06
C GLY A 86 17.82 -4.88 10.19
N VAL A 87 19.12 -4.56 10.26
CA VAL A 87 19.67 -3.62 11.27
C VAL A 87 19.13 -2.19 11.07
N LYS A 88 19.06 -1.71 9.80
CA LYS A 88 18.51 -0.38 9.51
C LYS A 88 17.02 -0.30 9.82
N GLN A 89 16.25 -1.33 9.44
CA GLN A 89 14.81 -1.41 9.70
C GLN A 89 14.51 -1.49 11.20
N LEU A 90 15.30 -2.27 11.96
CA LEU A 90 15.15 -2.36 13.41
C LEU A 90 15.41 -1.00 14.08
N ARG A 91 16.43 -0.26 13.65
CA ARG A 91 16.69 1.10 14.13
C ARG A 91 15.53 2.05 13.80
N PHE A 92 14.95 1.97 12.60
CA PHE A 92 13.79 2.76 12.18
C PHE A 92 12.57 2.48 13.08
N VAL A 93 12.22 1.21 13.30
CA VAL A 93 11.09 0.82 14.18
C VAL A 93 11.32 1.24 15.62
N LEU A 94 12.55 1.15 16.12
CA LEU A 94 12.89 1.54 17.51
C LEU A 94 12.98 3.06 17.70
N SER A 95 13.27 3.83 16.65
CA SER A 95 13.36 5.29 16.75
C SER A 95 12.00 5.99 16.82
N GLY A 96 10.92 5.30 16.42
CA GLY A 96 9.57 5.87 16.44
C GLY A 96 9.40 7.13 15.58
N ALA A 97 10.35 7.39 14.68
CA ALA A 97 10.44 8.63 13.94
C ALA A 97 9.62 8.56 12.64
N GLU A 98 8.52 9.28 12.62
CA GLU A 98 7.74 9.58 11.41
C GLU A 98 8.34 10.78 10.63
N ASN A 99 9.68 10.87 10.54
CA ASN A 99 10.33 11.98 9.85
C ASN A 99 10.55 11.67 8.36
N LEU A 100 10.33 12.69 7.51
CA LEU A 100 10.58 12.64 6.05
C LEU A 100 12.02 12.21 5.70
N GLU A 101 13.00 12.53 6.53
CA GLU A 101 14.41 12.12 6.36
C GLU A 101 14.61 10.61 6.56
N ASP A 102 13.87 10.00 7.47
CA ASP A 102 13.91 8.57 7.73
C ASP A 102 13.23 7.78 6.59
N MET A 103 12.14 8.30 6.03
CA MET A 103 11.50 7.74 4.82
C MET A 103 12.42 7.81 3.59
N ALA A 104 13.09 8.93 3.37
CA ALA A 104 14.07 9.10 2.29
C ALA A 104 15.24 8.11 2.45
N SER A 105 15.71 7.89 3.67
CA SER A 105 16.78 6.94 3.98
C SER A 105 16.35 5.49 3.75
N ALA A 106 15.13 5.13 4.15
CA ALA A 106 14.55 3.80 3.90
C ALA A 106 14.35 3.54 2.40
N THR A 107 13.84 4.53 1.66
CA THR A 107 13.67 4.46 0.21
C THR A 107 15.02 4.29 -0.49
N THR A 108 16.03 5.09 -0.12
CA THR A 108 17.39 4.97 -0.68
C THR A 108 17.99 3.61 -0.41
N ALA A 109 17.79 3.07 0.80
CA ALA A 109 18.23 1.72 1.12
C ALA A 109 17.52 0.66 0.27
N ALA A 110 16.20 0.74 0.11
CA ALA A 110 15.43 -0.19 -0.71
C ALA A 110 15.88 -0.16 -2.17
N LEU A 111 16.12 1.04 -2.72
CA LEU A 111 16.59 1.23 -4.10
C LEU A 111 17.97 0.61 -4.35
N SER A 112 18.87 0.70 -3.35
CA SER A 112 20.21 0.09 -3.47
C SER A 112 20.16 -1.44 -3.56
N PHE A 113 19.10 -2.10 -3.10
CA PHE A 113 18.94 -3.56 -3.21
C PHE A 113 18.49 -4.02 -4.59
N VAL A 114 17.78 -3.16 -5.33
CA VAL A 114 17.30 -3.50 -6.66
C VAL A 114 18.21 -2.97 -7.77
N GLU A 115 19.20 -2.13 -7.44
CA GLU A 115 20.17 -1.60 -8.41
C GLU A 115 20.87 -2.72 -9.19
N GLY A 116 20.86 -2.62 -10.52
CA GLY A 116 21.43 -3.61 -11.44
C GLY A 116 20.59 -4.88 -11.62
N ARG A 117 19.50 -5.06 -10.86
CA ARG A 117 18.60 -6.22 -10.99
C ARG A 117 17.64 -6.04 -12.17
N ARG A 118 17.27 -7.15 -12.80
CA ARG A 118 16.33 -7.16 -13.92
C ARG A 118 14.89 -6.98 -13.44
N VAL A 119 14.13 -6.19 -14.19
CA VAL A 119 12.72 -5.92 -13.88
C VAL A 119 11.87 -7.17 -14.06
N ASP A 120 12.08 -7.93 -15.14
CA ASP A 120 11.34 -9.15 -15.44
C ASP A 120 11.55 -10.25 -14.37
N GLU A 121 12.76 -10.39 -13.84
CA GLU A 121 13.07 -11.33 -12.75
C GLU A 121 12.31 -10.95 -11.46
N LEU A 122 12.33 -9.66 -11.10
CA LEU A 122 11.60 -9.18 -9.91
C LEU A 122 10.09 -9.38 -10.05
N LEU A 123 9.53 -9.16 -11.24
CA LEU A 123 8.11 -9.38 -11.51
C LEU A 123 7.74 -10.85 -11.43
N ALA A 124 8.52 -11.76 -12.00
CA ALA A 124 8.26 -13.20 -11.93
C ALA A 124 8.23 -13.68 -10.47
N LEU A 125 9.22 -13.26 -9.66
CA LEU A 125 9.26 -13.57 -8.22
C LEU A 125 8.10 -12.91 -7.48
N GLY A 126 7.72 -11.70 -7.87
CA GLY A 126 6.58 -10.98 -7.29
C GLY A 126 5.24 -11.73 -7.47
N GLU A 127 5.03 -12.37 -8.63
CA GLU A 127 3.85 -13.20 -8.88
C GLU A 127 3.77 -14.40 -7.92
N GLU A 128 4.88 -15.12 -7.76
CA GLU A 128 4.95 -16.24 -6.83
C GLU A 128 4.76 -15.80 -5.37
N ILE A 129 5.35 -14.66 -4.97
CA ILE A 129 5.24 -14.11 -3.62
C ILE A 129 3.80 -13.69 -3.33
N PHE A 130 3.09 -13.13 -4.32
CA PHE A 130 1.69 -12.77 -4.18
C PHE A 130 0.86 -14.00 -3.83
N ASP A 131 0.98 -15.06 -4.62
CA ASP A 131 0.21 -16.30 -4.41
C ASP A 131 0.55 -16.97 -3.05
N ASP A 132 1.83 -16.99 -2.66
CA ASP A 132 2.29 -17.69 -1.46
C ASP A 132 1.98 -16.93 -0.14
N SER A 133 1.97 -15.61 -0.15
CA SER A 133 2.00 -14.87 1.12
C SER A 133 1.18 -13.58 1.17
N MET A 134 0.75 -13.02 0.03
CA MET A 134 0.03 -11.75 0.01
C MET A 134 -1.49 -11.94 -0.04
N VAL A 135 -1.99 -13.02 -0.65
CA VAL A 135 -3.43 -13.32 -0.75
C VAL A 135 -4.11 -13.34 0.62
N ASP A 136 -3.50 -13.97 1.62
CA ASP A 136 -4.02 -14.04 3.00
C ASP A 136 -4.05 -12.68 3.73
N LYS A 137 -3.40 -11.67 3.17
CA LYS A 137 -3.36 -10.31 3.73
C LYS A 137 -4.44 -9.41 3.16
N LEU A 138 -5.12 -9.82 2.11
CA LEU A 138 -6.18 -9.03 1.50
C LEU A 138 -7.31 -8.75 2.50
N ILE A 139 -7.91 -7.56 2.39
CA ILE A 139 -9.02 -7.11 3.24
C ILE A 139 -10.33 -7.33 2.48
N PRO A 140 -11.14 -8.35 2.83
CA PRO A 140 -12.32 -8.71 2.04
C PRO A 140 -13.33 -7.57 1.89
N GLY A 141 -13.46 -6.71 2.92
CA GLY A 141 -14.36 -5.57 2.87
C GLY A 141 -13.96 -4.52 1.85
N SER A 142 -12.66 -4.26 1.69
CA SER A 142 -12.13 -3.33 0.68
C SER A 142 -12.24 -3.91 -0.72
N LEU A 143 -11.96 -5.21 -0.88
CA LEU A 143 -12.15 -5.89 -2.17
C LEU A 143 -13.62 -5.89 -2.61
N ALA A 144 -14.56 -6.05 -1.69
CA ALA A 144 -15.99 -5.95 -2.01
C ALA A 144 -16.40 -4.52 -2.44
N LEU A 145 -15.75 -3.47 -1.90
CA LEU A 145 -15.95 -2.09 -2.38
C LEU A 145 -15.40 -1.94 -3.81
N ALA A 146 -14.17 -2.41 -4.06
CA ALA A 146 -13.55 -2.37 -5.38
C ALA A 146 -14.39 -3.12 -6.42
N GLN A 147 -14.85 -4.34 -6.09
CA GLN A 147 -15.74 -5.11 -6.96
C GLN A 147 -17.04 -4.38 -7.25
N GLY A 148 -17.64 -3.72 -6.25
CA GLY A 148 -18.87 -2.96 -6.46
C GLY A 148 -18.70 -1.79 -7.44
N HIS A 149 -17.52 -1.17 -7.53
CA HIS A 149 -17.19 -0.17 -8.56
C HIS A 149 -17.06 -0.81 -9.94
N LEU A 150 -16.33 -1.93 -10.06
CA LEU A 150 -16.24 -2.67 -11.32
C LEU A 150 -17.60 -3.12 -11.82
N ASP A 151 -18.46 -3.66 -10.95
CA ASP A 151 -19.82 -4.09 -11.28
C ASP A 151 -20.71 -2.91 -11.74
N ALA A 152 -20.40 -1.70 -11.29
CA ALA A 152 -21.05 -0.46 -11.74
C ALA A 152 -20.45 0.11 -13.04
N GLY A 153 -19.47 -0.57 -13.65
CA GLY A 153 -18.80 -0.14 -14.88
C GLY A 153 -17.80 0.99 -14.66
N GLN A 154 -17.31 1.18 -13.41
CA GLN A 154 -16.33 2.19 -13.07
C GLN A 154 -14.93 1.58 -13.06
N GLU A 155 -13.95 2.38 -13.43
CA GLU A 155 -12.55 1.98 -13.32
C GLU A 155 -12.11 1.91 -11.86
N VAL A 156 -11.22 0.96 -11.55
CA VAL A 156 -10.64 0.82 -10.21
C VAL A 156 -9.11 0.83 -10.30
N TRP A 157 -8.51 1.82 -9.69
CA TRP A 157 -7.08 2.06 -9.71
C TRP A 157 -6.48 1.93 -8.31
N LEU A 158 -5.37 1.19 -8.20
CA LEU A 158 -4.54 1.21 -7.00
C LEU A 158 -3.64 2.45 -7.00
N VAL A 159 -3.40 3.05 -5.84
CA VAL A 159 -2.51 4.21 -5.67
C VAL A 159 -1.60 3.98 -4.47
N THR A 160 -0.31 3.69 -4.71
CA THR A 160 0.59 3.21 -3.64
C THR A 160 2.02 3.75 -3.77
N ALA A 161 2.73 3.83 -2.65
CA ALA A 161 4.16 4.12 -2.64
C ALA A 161 5.04 2.96 -3.15
N THR A 162 4.47 1.76 -3.32
CA THR A 162 5.15 0.59 -3.88
C THR A 162 5.57 0.85 -5.34
N PRO A 163 6.67 0.24 -5.85
CA PRO A 163 7.04 0.37 -7.25
C PRO A 163 5.89 0.04 -8.21
N VAL A 164 5.74 0.85 -9.25
CA VAL A 164 4.59 0.76 -10.19
C VAL A 164 4.47 -0.61 -10.85
N GLU A 165 5.58 -1.28 -11.11
CA GLU A 165 5.60 -2.62 -11.70
C GLU A 165 4.91 -3.64 -10.76
N VAL A 166 5.20 -3.56 -9.47
CA VAL A 166 4.60 -4.41 -8.43
C VAL A 166 3.13 -4.03 -8.20
N ALA A 167 2.83 -2.73 -8.18
CA ALA A 167 1.45 -2.25 -8.04
C ALA A 167 0.56 -2.72 -9.20
N ARG A 168 1.08 -2.71 -10.43
CA ARG A 168 0.40 -3.25 -11.63
C ARG A 168 0.22 -4.76 -11.55
N LEU A 169 1.19 -5.49 -11.01
CA LEU A 169 1.05 -6.92 -10.72
C LEU A 169 -0.14 -7.17 -9.78
N LEU A 170 -0.21 -6.42 -8.66
CA LEU A 170 -1.33 -6.51 -7.72
C LEU A 170 -2.67 -6.20 -8.41
N ALA A 171 -2.74 -5.12 -9.18
CA ALA A 171 -3.97 -4.76 -9.90
C ALA A 171 -4.43 -5.88 -10.85
N ARG A 172 -3.53 -6.46 -11.64
CA ARG A 172 -3.84 -7.60 -12.53
C ARG A 172 -4.36 -8.81 -11.76
N ARG A 173 -3.68 -9.19 -10.65
CA ARG A 173 -4.08 -10.33 -9.82
C ARG A 173 -5.44 -10.14 -9.14
N LEU A 174 -5.82 -8.89 -8.90
CA LEU A 174 -7.11 -8.54 -8.29
C LEU A 174 -8.20 -8.24 -9.33
N GLY A 175 -7.89 -8.29 -10.64
CA GLY A 175 -8.83 -7.98 -11.71
C GLY A 175 -9.23 -6.50 -11.76
N LEU A 176 -8.37 -5.60 -11.30
CA LEU A 176 -8.59 -4.15 -11.27
C LEU A 176 -8.10 -3.50 -12.58
N THR A 177 -8.53 -2.27 -12.83
CA THR A 177 -8.22 -1.53 -14.06
C THR A 177 -6.73 -1.23 -14.21
N GLY A 178 -6.05 -0.87 -13.12
CA GLY A 178 -4.62 -0.56 -13.17
C GLY A 178 -4.07 -0.05 -11.84
N ALA A 179 -2.86 0.51 -11.89
CA ALA A 179 -2.21 1.02 -10.69
C ALA A 179 -1.32 2.21 -10.98
N LEU A 180 -1.32 3.14 -10.02
CA LEU A 180 -0.37 4.23 -9.86
C LEU A 180 0.61 3.85 -8.75
N GLY A 181 1.90 3.93 -9.02
CA GLY A 181 2.96 3.56 -8.09
C GLY A 181 4.20 4.43 -8.22
N THR A 182 5.16 4.24 -7.34
CA THR A 182 6.46 4.89 -7.43
C THR A 182 7.20 4.42 -8.67
N VAL A 183 7.69 5.34 -9.49
CA VAL A 183 8.41 5.01 -10.73
C VAL A 183 9.90 4.93 -10.47
N SER A 184 10.47 3.74 -10.65
CA SER A 184 11.91 3.52 -10.65
C SER A 184 12.48 3.83 -12.02
N GLU A 185 13.69 4.37 -12.06
CA GLU A 185 14.40 4.55 -13.32
C GLU A 185 14.96 3.20 -13.80
N ILE A 186 14.73 2.88 -15.07
CA ILE A 186 15.10 1.62 -15.70
C ILE A 186 15.94 1.92 -16.93
N GLU A 187 17.11 1.30 -17.03
CA GLU A 187 17.99 1.32 -18.20
C GLU A 187 18.30 -0.13 -18.62
N ASP A 188 18.15 -0.44 -19.88
CA ASP A 188 18.40 -1.79 -20.46
C ASP A 188 17.68 -2.92 -19.71
N GLY A 189 16.44 -2.67 -19.23
CA GLY A 189 15.63 -3.64 -18.49
C GLY A 189 16.09 -3.90 -17.04
N LYS A 190 16.95 -3.04 -16.50
CA LYS A 190 17.48 -3.11 -15.13
C LYS A 190 17.19 -1.83 -14.35
N TYR A 191 16.96 -1.97 -13.07
CA TYR A 191 16.84 -0.83 -12.17
C TYR A 191 18.19 -0.12 -12.00
N THR A 192 18.19 1.20 -12.09
CA THR A 192 19.39 2.03 -11.89
C THR A 192 19.64 2.40 -10.42
N GLY A 193 18.73 2.02 -9.52
CA GLY A 193 18.79 2.47 -8.13
C GLY A 193 18.27 3.91 -7.91
N ARG A 194 17.69 4.55 -8.94
CA ARG A 194 17.13 5.90 -8.87
C ARG A 194 15.62 5.89 -9.09
N LEU A 195 14.94 6.95 -8.65
CA LEU A 195 13.51 7.19 -8.91
C LEU A 195 13.31 8.31 -9.92
N VAL A 196 12.20 8.25 -10.64
CA VAL A 196 11.69 9.35 -11.47
C VAL A 196 10.84 10.27 -10.60
N GLY A 197 11.49 11.13 -9.82
CA GLY A 197 10.85 11.98 -8.81
C GLY A 197 10.82 11.34 -7.42
N PRO A 198 10.12 11.94 -6.44
CA PRO A 198 9.96 11.36 -5.11
C PRO A 198 9.04 10.13 -5.11
N PRO A 199 9.08 9.31 -4.02
CA PRO A 199 8.11 8.23 -3.83
C PRO A 199 6.66 8.72 -3.91
N LEU A 200 5.76 7.89 -4.41
CA LEU A 200 4.34 8.21 -4.57
C LEU A 200 3.63 8.17 -3.20
N HIS A 201 3.85 9.19 -2.40
CA HIS A 201 3.32 9.31 -1.03
C HIS A 201 2.71 10.70 -0.80
N GLY A 202 1.65 10.77 0.00
CA GLY A 202 1.01 12.04 0.37
C GLY A 202 0.58 12.84 -0.85
N LEU A 203 1.13 14.05 -1.01
CA LEU A 203 0.79 14.95 -2.13
C LEU A 203 1.10 14.35 -3.50
N ALA A 204 2.16 13.53 -3.63
CA ALA A 204 2.48 12.88 -4.89
C ALA A 204 1.37 11.93 -5.38
N LYS A 205 0.64 11.28 -4.46
CA LYS A 205 -0.53 10.46 -4.82
C LYS A 205 -1.65 11.32 -5.42
N ALA A 206 -1.94 12.48 -4.84
CA ALA A 206 -2.92 13.42 -5.39
C ALA A 206 -2.53 13.89 -6.79
N GLU A 207 -1.27 14.26 -6.99
CA GLU A 207 -0.75 14.67 -8.31
C GLU A 207 -0.84 13.52 -9.34
N ALA A 208 -0.63 12.26 -8.94
CA ALA A 208 -0.81 11.11 -9.83
C ALA A 208 -2.27 10.88 -10.22
N VAL A 209 -3.20 11.03 -9.27
CA VAL A 209 -4.64 10.96 -9.53
C VAL A 209 -5.06 12.08 -10.49
N HIS A 210 -4.60 13.31 -10.29
CA HIS A 210 -4.86 14.43 -11.22
C HIS A 210 -4.30 14.16 -12.62
N ALA A 211 -3.06 13.64 -12.71
CA ALA A 211 -2.43 13.35 -14.00
C ALA A 211 -3.18 12.23 -14.73
N LEU A 212 -3.57 11.15 -14.02
CA LEU A 212 -4.36 10.07 -14.60
C LEU A 212 -5.74 10.58 -15.06
N ALA A 213 -6.42 11.35 -14.22
CA ALA A 213 -7.73 11.89 -14.55
C ALA A 213 -7.68 12.79 -15.81
N ALA A 214 -6.64 13.60 -15.96
CA ALA A 214 -6.43 14.41 -17.15
C ALA A 214 -6.17 13.57 -18.40
N ARG A 215 -5.43 12.45 -18.27
CA ARG A 215 -5.13 11.52 -19.35
C ARG A 215 -6.36 10.74 -19.80
N GLU A 216 -7.13 10.21 -18.85
CA GLU A 216 -8.30 9.34 -19.10
C GLU A 216 -9.62 10.13 -19.25
N GLY A 217 -9.60 11.46 -19.08
CA GLY A 217 -10.81 12.27 -19.18
C GLY A 217 -11.81 12.09 -18.04
N LEU A 218 -11.33 11.71 -16.83
CA LEU A 218 -12.16 11.48 -15.67
C LEU A 218 -12.62 12.78 -15.00
N ASP A 219 -13.87 12.84 -14.58
CA ASP A 219 -14.39 13.89 -13.71
C ASP A 219 -14.14 13.53 -12.24
N LEU A 220 -13.11 14.13 -11.64
CA LEU A 220 -12.75 13.86 -10.24
C LEU A 220 -13.89 14.14 -9.27
N SER A 221 -14.83 15.04 -9.60
CA SER A 221 -16.00 15.30 -8.75
C SER A 221 -16.95 14.10 -8.65
N GLN A 222 -16.88 13.19 -9.63
CA GLN A 222 -17.65 11.94 -9.69
C GLN A 222 -16.83 10.71 -9.26
N CYS A 223 -15.55 10.90 -8.90
CA CYS A 223 -14.65 9.83 -8.51
C CYS A 223 -14.67 9.56 -6.99
N TRP A 224 -14.26 8.35 -6.63
CA TRP A 224 -14.07 7.91 -5.25
C TRP A 224 -12.58 7.75 -4.92
N ALA A 225 -12.22 7.97 -3.65
CA ALA A 225 -10.90 7.60 -3.14
C ALA A 225 -11.02 6.95 -1.77
N TYR A 226 -10.18 5.95 -1.52
CA TYR A 226 -10.19 5.11 -0.33
C TYR A 226 -8.79 5.03 0.28
N SER A 227 -8.64 5.37 1.56
CA SER A 227 -7.37 5.23 2.31
C SER A 227 -7.60 5.09 3.81
N ASP A 228 -6.59 4.55 4.51
CA ASP A 228 -6.53 4.40 5.96
C ASP A 228 -5.69 5.47 6.65
N SER A 229 -4.89 6.23 5.91
CA SER A 229 -3.84 7.11 6.42
C SER A 229 -4.14 8.60 6.23
N ALA A 230 -3.83 9.40 7.26
CA ALA A 230 -3.87 10.87 7.18
C ALA A 230 -2.92 11.45 6.13
N ASN A 231 -1.85 10.73 5.76
CA ASN A 231 -0.94 11.14 4.69
C ASN A 231 -1.65 11.25 3.32
N ASP A 232 -2.75 10.53 3.13
CA ASP A 232 -3.53 10.50 1.90
C ASP A 232 -4.70 11.51 1.88
N ILE A 233 -4.79 12.40 2.88
CA ILE A 233 -5.77 13.50 2.87
C ILE A 233 -5.71 14.30 1.57
N PRO A 234 -4.53 14.63 0.98
CA PRO A 234 -4.49 15.31 -0.31
C PRO A 234 -5.17 14.53 -1.44
N MET A 235 -4.95 13.21 -1.53
CA MET A 235 -5.61 12.34 -2.51
C MET A 235 -7.12 12.23 -2.26
N LEU A 236 -7.53 12.04 -1.01
CA LEU A 236 -8.93 11.96 -0.63
C LEU A 236 -9.68 13.27 -0.92
N SER A 237 -9.01 14.42 -0.70
CA SER A 237 -9.58 15.75 -0.98
C SER A 237 -9.64 16.10 -2.48
N ALA A 238 -8.95 15.36 -3.34
CA ALA A 238 -8.95 15.59 -4.78
C ALA A 238 -10.23 15.08 -5.48
N VAL A 239 -11.02 14.25 -4.82
CA VAL A 239 -12.20 13.58 -5.40
C VAL A 239 -13.51 14.01 -4.74
N GLY A 240 -14.63 13.81 -5.44
CA GLY A 240 -15.96 14.14 -4.92
C GLY A 240 -16.47 13.18 -3.84
N HIS A 241 -15.93 11.96 -3.77
CA HIS A 241 -16.42 10.92 -2.84
C HIS A 241 -15.28 10.30 -2.01
N PRO A 242 -14.68 11.04 -1.05
CA PRO A 242 -13.66 10.50 -0.17
C PRO A 242 -14.25 9.51 0.85
N VAL A 243 -13.53 8.41 1.09
CA VAL A 243 -13.92 7.37 2.04
C VAL A 243 -12.72 6.94 2.88
N ALA A 244 -12.78 7.15 4.19
CA ALA A 244 -11.78 6.70 5.14
C ALA A 244 -12.02 5.22 5.50
N VAL A 245 -11.10 4.34 5.10
CA VAL A 245 -11.18 2.89 5.36
C VAL A 245 -10.23 2.52 6.48
N ASN A 246 -10.73 1.92 7.56
CA ASN A 246 -9.91 1.57 8.72
C ASN A 246 -9.01 2.73 9.21
N PRO A 247 -9.47 3.99 9.25
CA PRO A 247 -8.62 5.15 9.37
C PRO A 247 -7.79 5.17 10.65
N ASP A 248 -6.60 5.75 10.57
CA ASP A 248 -5.83 6.18 11.71
C ASP A 248 -6.59 7.28 12.51
N ALA A 249 -6.06 7.69 13.66
CA ALA A 249 -6.75 8.64 14.53
C ALA A 249 -6.91 10.01 13.88
N THR A 250 -5.90 10.47 13.14
CA THR A 250 -5.87 11.79 12.49
C THR A 250 -6.83 11.82 11.30
N LEU A 251 -6.78 10.81 10.41
CA LEU A 251 -7.72 10.72 9.30
C LEU A 251 -9.15 10.55 9.79
N ARG A 252 -9.38 9.80 10.89
CA ARG A 252 -10.70 9.62 11.47
C ARG A 252 -11.28 10.94 11.99
N ALA A 253 -10.47 11.78 12.63
CA ALA A 253 -10.87 13.12 13.07
C ALA A 253 -11.21 13.99 11.85
N HIS A 254 -10.28 14.08 10.89
CA HIS A 254 -10.47 14.85 9.65
C HIS A 254 -11.73 14.42 8.87
N ALA A 255 -11.98 13.11 8.75
CA ALA A 255 -13.16 12.57 8.06
C ALA A 255 -14.47 12.96 8.74
N ARG A 256 -14.49 13.02 10.09
CA ARG A 256 -15.67 13.49 10.84
C ARG A 256 -15.91 14.98 10.66
N ASP A 257 -14.83 15.76 10.71
CA ASP A 257 -14.90 17.23 10.60
C ASP A 257 -15.34 17.69 9.20
N ASN A 258 -15.17 16.82 8.18
CA ASN A 258 -15.52 17.09 6.78
C ASN A 258 -16.66 16.22 6.24
N ASP A 259 -17.39 15.52 7.11
CA ASP A 259 -18.52 14.65 6.75
C ASP A 259 -18.17 13.52 5.75
N TRP A 260 -16.91 13.07 5.76
CA TRP A 260 -16.47 11.97 4.92
C TRP A 260 -17.00 10.63 5.41
N LYS A 261 -17.25 9.70 4.50
CA LYS A 261 -17.69 8.35 4.86
C LYS A 261 -16.55 7.58 5.53
N ILE A 262 -16.87 6.90 6.65
CA ILE A 262 -15.94 6.03 7.36
C ILE A 262 -16.41 4.58 7.23
N ARG A 263 -15.50 3.68 6.82
CA ARG A 263 -15.69 2.23 6.76
C ARG A 263 -14.65 1.54 7.65
N ASP A 264 -15.08 0.85 8.70
CA ASP A 264 -14.19 0.15 9.62
C ASP A 264 -14.44 -1.35 9.55
N PHE A 265 -13.52 -2.08 8.92
CA PHE A 265 -13.58 -3.53 8.75
C PHE A 265 -12.87 -4.29 9.88
N ARG A 266 -12.01 -3.63 10.69
CA ARG A 266 -11.25 -4.23 11.80
C ARG A 266 -12.16 -4.80 12.88
N ARG A 267 -13.22 -4.10 13.25
CA ARG A 267 -14.17 -4.54 14.29
C ARG A 267 -14.98 -5.75 13.86
N ARG A 268 -15.35 -5.84 12.59
CA ARG A 268 -16.16 -6.97 12.07
C ARG A 268 -15.39 -8.29 12.07
N GLU A 269 -14.08 -8.25 11.86
CA GLU A 269 -13.21 -9.43 11.89
C GLU A 269 -12.92 -9.89 13.34
N GLN A 270 -12.74 -8.97 14.27
CA GLN A 270 -12.58 -9.30 15.69
C GLN A 270 -13.84 -9.99 16.22
N VAL A 271 -15.02 -9.48 15.91
CA VAL A 271 -16.29 -10.12 16.30
C VAL A 271 -16.41 -11.53 15.71
N LYS A 272 -16.05 -11.74 14.44
CA LYS A 272 -16.06 -13.09 13.84
C LYS A 272 -15.04 -14.03 14.49
N ARG A 273 -13.84 -13.55 14.82
CA ARG A 273 -12.80 -14.34 15.48
C ARG A 273 -13.18 -14.79 16.89
N PHE A 274 -13.93 -13.97 17.63
CA PHE A 274 -14.35 -14.30 18.99
C PHE A 274 -15.75 -14.94 19.06
N ALA A 275 -16.65 -14.66 18.15
CA ALA A 275 -18.00 -15.20 18.15
C ALA A 275 -18.06 -16.68 17.71
N LEU A 276 -17.27 -17.10 16.72
CA LEU A 276 -17.25 -18.49 16.25
C LEU A 276 -16.78 -19.50 17.32
N PRO A 277 -15.66 -19.28 18.04
CA PRO A 277 -15.27 -20.20 19.12
C PRO A 277 -16.20 -20.14 20.33
N ALA A 278 -16.85 -19.01 20.62
CA ALA A 278 -17.82 -18.90 21.71
C ALA A 278 -19.11 -19.69 21.43
N LEU A 279 -19.59 -19.70 20.19
CA LEU A 279 -20.76 -20.49 19.78
C LEU A 279 -20.46 -21.99 19.78
N SER A 280 -19.27 -22.42 19.33
CA SER A 280 -18.87 -23.82 19.37
C SER A 280 -18.58 -24.31 20.80
N GLY A 281 -18.05 -23.47 21.69
CA GLY A 281 -17.86 -23.75 23.10
C GLY A 281 -19.17 -23.90 23.87
N ALA A 282 -20.15 -23.03 23.64
CA ALA A 282 -21.46 -23.10 24.29
C ALA A 282 -22.23 -24.34 23.87
N SER A 283 -22.17 -24.79 22.62
CA SER A 283 -22.78 -26.02 22.14
C SER A 283 -22.15 -27.27 22.74
N GLY A 284 -20.82 -27.27 22.95
CA GLY A 284 -20.10 -28.38 23.62
C GLY A 284 -20.45 -28.51 25.08
N ILE A 285 -20.60 -27.41 25.81
CA ILE A 285 -20.99 -27.44 27.25
C ILE A 285 -22.43 -27.91 27.42
N ALA A 286 -23.36 -27.48 26.57
CA ALA A 286 -24.74 -27.93 26.61
C ALA A 286 -24.88 -29.44 26.32
N ALA A 287 -24.14 -29.96 25.34
CA ALA A 287 -24.09 -31.40 25.03
C ALA A 287 -23.45 -32.20 26.14
N GLY A 288 -22.36 -31.72 26.75
CA GLY A 288 -21.69 -32.37 27.88
C GLY A 288 -22.56 -32.46 29.12
N LEU A 289 -23.33 -31.41 29.45
CA LEU A 289 -24.27 -31.42 30.58
C LEU A 289 -25.46 -32.36 30.33
N ALA A 290 -25.99 -32.46 29.12
CA ALA A 290 -27.07 -33.37 28.77
C ALA A 290 -26.64 -34.84 28.88
N VAL A 291 -25.43 -35.18 28.39
CA VAL A 291 -24.88 -36.53 28.51
C VAL A 291 -24.55 -36.88 29.96
N GLY A 292 -23.96 -35.95 30.72
CA GLY A 292 -23.66 -36.13 32.14
C GLY A 292 -24.93 -36.38 32.99
N TYR A 293 -26.02 -35.64 32.71
CA TYR A 293 -27.31 -35.83 33.37
C TYR A 293 -27.95 -37.19 33.03
N ALA A 294 -27.89 -37.61 31.76
CA ALA A 294 -28.42 -38.92 31.35
C ALA A 294 -27.66 -40.12 32.00
N ILE A 295 -26.32 -40.03 32.07
CA ILE A 295 -25.50 -41.07 32.74
C ILE A 295 -25.72 -41.10 34.25
N GLY A 296 -25.89 -39.94 34.91
CA GLY A 296 -26.19 -39.83 36.33
C GLY A 296 -27.52 -40.51 36.69
N ARG A 297 -28.54 -40.35 35.85
CA ARG A 297 -29.86 -40.92 36.08
C ARG A 297 -29.91 -42.44 35.85
N ALA A 298 -29.08 -42.99 34.95
CA ALA A 298 -28.99 -44.43 34.70
C ALA A 298 -28.23 -45.20 35.80
N ARG A 299 -27.50 -44.52 36.70
CA ARG A 299 -26.79 -45.12 37.82
C ARG A 299 -27.57 -45.14 39.14
N THR A 300 -28.74 -44.49 39.20
CA THR A 300 -29.60 -44.41 40.38
C THR A 300 -30.92 -45.19 40.21
N SER A 301 -31.03 -45.99 39.14
CA SER A 301 -32.09 -47.00 38.93
C SER A 301 -31.45 -48.38 38.99
#